data_2549f095574ea5015144b3fde963ca03
#
_entry.id   2549f095574ea5015144b3fde963ca03
#
_cell.length_a   1.000
_cell.length_b   1.000
_cell.length_c   1.000
_cell.angle_alpha   90.00
_cell.angle_beta   90.00
_cell.angle_gamma   90.00
#
_symmetry.space_group_name_H-M   'P 1'
#
loop_
_entity.id
_entity.type
_entity.pdbx_description
1 polymer ?
#
loop_
_entity_poly.entity_id
_entity_poly.type
_entity_poly.pdbx_seq_one_letter_code
_entity_poly.pdbx_strand_id
1 'polypeptide(L)'
;MGRREARVARSRVPGVLGLRPYYLALIALFAVVWTWAAIEPLDLGAWFLENLLVFLFVPLFLVAARYFRLSDVSYGLVTLFAVLHVVGSHYTYADVPFGFTLQRWLGADRNMYDRLVHFSFGLLLAVPVREAFIVLADIKGFWSYYLPLDLTLSFSAVYEILEWAAV
;
A
#
# COMPACT_ATOMS: atom_id res chain seq x y z
N MET A 1 -38.56 -21.73 12.25
CA MET A 1 -37.48 -21.46 11.26
C MET A 1 -36.59 -20.41 11.87
N GLY A 2 -35.53 -20.88 12.55
CA GLY A 2 -34.74 -20.08 13.49
C GLY A 2 -33.87 -19.04 12.79
N ARG A 3 -33.93 -17.85 13.27
CA ARG A 3 -32.99 -16.77 13.00
C ARG A 3 -31.59 -17.18 13.49
N ARG A 4 -30.80 -17.80 12.66
CA ARG A 4 -29.35 -17.71 12.74
C ARG A 4 -28.95 -16.38 12.11
N GLU A 5 -29.27 -15.32 12.82
CA GLU A 5 -28.60 -14.05 12.63
C GLU A 5 -27.12 -14.33 12.71
N ALA A 6 -26.46 -14.10 11.58
CA ALA A 6 -25.02 -14.07 11.51
C ALA A 6 -24.57 -13.05 12.55
N ARG A 7 -24.15 -13.54 13.70
CA ARG A 7 -23.35 -12.82 14.66
C ARG A 7 -22.01 -12.59 13.99
N VAL A 8 -21.95 -11.61 13.10
CA VAL A 8 -20.70 -10.93 12.81
C VAL A 8 -20.27 -10.41 14.17
N ALA A 9 -19.44 -11.19 14.83
CA ALA A 9 -18.84 -10.77 16.07
C ALA A 9 -18.17 -9.45 15.75
N ARG A 10 -18.76 -8.34 16.18
CA ARG A 10 -18.05 -7.08 16.37
C ARG A 10 -16.98 -7.38 17.42
N SER A 11 -15.90 -8.01 16.99
CA SER A 11 -14.70 -8.08 17.80
C SER A 11 -14.30 -6.63 17.99
N ARG A 12 -14.54 -6.12 19.20
CA ARG A 12 -14.06 -4.80 19.58
C ARG A 12 -12.62 -4.75 19.16
N VAL A 13 -12.29 -3.82 18.27
CA VAL A 13 -10.90 -3.58 17.89
C VAL A 13 -10.19 -3.25 19.19
N PRO A 14 -9.18 -4.01 19.62
CA PRO A 14 -8.41 -3.67 20.80
C PRO A 14 -7.95 -2.22 20.66
N GLY A 15 -8.05 -1.42 21.72
CA GLY A 15 -7.43 -0.10 21.72
C GLY A 15 -5.93 -0.22 21.38
N VAL A 16 -5.27 0.89 21.12
CA VAL A 16 -3.83 0.93 20.74
C VAL A 16 -2.96 0.07 21.66
N LEU A 17 -3.32 -0.04 22.94
CA LEU A 17 -2.65 -0.88 23.95
C LEU A 17 -2.95 -2.39 23.80
N GLY A 18 -3.94 -2.78 23.00
CA GLY A 18 -4.31 -4.18 22.73
C GLY A 18 -3.87 -4.68 21.35
N LEU A 19 -3.03 -3.94 20.63
CA LEU A 19 -2.47 -4.40 19.35
C LEU A 19 -1.49 -5.54 19.58
N ARG A 20 -1.61 -6.57 18.74
CA ARG A 20 -0.65 -7.68 18.77
C ARG A 20 0.76 -7.15 18.42
N PRO A 21 1.83 -7.74 18.99
CA PRO A 21 3.22 -7.33 18.71
C PRO A 21 3.52 -7.22 17.21
N TYR A 22 2.91 -8.07 16.40
CA TYR A 22 3.02 -8.04 14.94
C TYR A 22 2.61 -6.69 14.34
N TYR A 23 1.44 -6.15 14.71
CA TYR A 23 0.98 -4.86 14.18
C TYR A 23 1.82 -3.69 14.68
N LEU A 24 2.25 -3.76 15.94
CA LEU A 24 3.17 -2.76 16.49
C LEU A 24 4.50 -2.75 15.74
N ALA A 25 5.02 -3.93 15.38
CA ALA A 25 6.24 -4.05 14.57
C ALA A 25 6.07 -3.46 13.16
N LEU A 26 4.93 -3.71 12.50
CA LEU A 26 4.65 -3.12 11.18
C LEU A 26 4.53 -1.59 11.25
N ILE A 27 3.82 -1.06 12.24
CA ILE A 27 3.69 0.39 12.45
C ILE A 27 5.05 1.00 12.76
N ALA A 28 5.85 0.39 13.64
CA ALA A 28 7.18 0.86 13.97
C ALA A 28 8.11 0.84 12.75
N LEU A 29 8.10 -0.24 11.98
CA LEU A 29 8.87 -0.35 10.73
C LEU A 29 8.53 0.78 9.77
N PHE A 30 7.24 0.98 9.50
CA PHE A 30 6.80 2.05 8.61
C PHE A 30 7.20 3.43 9.14
N ALA A 31 6.94 3.70 10.43
CA ALA A 31 7.27 4.98 11.04
C ALA A 31 8.78 5.29 11.00
N VAL A 32 9.63 4.30 11.25
CA VAL A 32 11.11 4.45 11.17
C VAL A 32 11.53 4.77 9.75
N VAL A 33 11.06 3.99 8.76
CA VAL A 33 11.44 4.20 7.35
C VAL A 33 10.89 5.53 6.83
N TRP A 34 9.65 5.88 7.17
CA TRP A 34 9.05 7.15 6.75
C TRP A 34 9.77 8.35 7.36
N THR A 35 10.13 8.29 8.66
CA THR A 35 10.90 9.35 9.32
C THR A 35 12.27 9.51 8.68
N TRP A 36 12.95 8.41 8.39
CA TRP A 36 14.23 8.44 7.66
C TRP A 36 14.04 9.08 6.27
N ALA A 37 13.02 8.70 5.52
CA ALA A 37 12.75 9.24 4.18
C ALA A 37 12.38 10.74 4.18
N ALA A 38 11.93 11.27 5.31
CA ALA A 38 11.66 12.70 5.48
C ALA A 38 12.92 13.53 5.81
N ILE A 39 14.04 12.87 6.15
CA ILE A 39 15.31 13.55 6.47
C ILE A 39 16.09 13.73 5.18
N GLU A 40 16.31 14.98 4.78
CA GLU A 40 17.12 15.36 3.60
C GLU A 40 16.76 14.58 2.32
N PRO A 41 15.49 14.56 1.88
CA PRO A 41 15.13 13.94 0.61
C PRO A 41 15.84 14.64 -0.54
N LEU A 42 16.13 13.94 -1.63
CA LEU A 42 16.84 14.50 -2.79
C LEU A 42 16.13 15.73 -3.39
N ASP A 43 14.81 15.70 -3.42
CA ASP A 43 13.96 16.82 -3.80
C ASP A 43 12.76 16.92 -2.86
N LEU A 44 12.67 18.02 -2.13
CA LEU A 44 11.62 18.24 -1.14
C LEU A 44 10.23 18.40 -1.80
N GLY A 45 10.17 19.02 -2.98
CA GLY A 45 8.91 19.19 -3.72
C GLY A 45 8.35 17.86 -4.21
N ALA A 46 9.20 17.05 -4.86
CA ALA A 46 8.87 15.69 -5.27
C ALA A 46 8.49 14.82 -4.06
N TRP A 47 9.27 14.90 -2.97
CA TRP A 47 8.94 14.17 -1.73
C TRP A 47 7.55 14.51 -1.20
N PHE A 48 7.18 15.81 -1.17
CA PHE A 48 5.86 16.24 -0.72
C PHE A 48 4.76 15.72 -1.64
N LEU A 49 4.95 15.81 -2.95
CA LEU A 49 3.98 15.33 -3.94
C LEU A 49 3.70 13.84 -3.77
N GLU A 50 4.74 13.04 -3.68
CA GLU A 50 4.65 11.59 -3.47
C GLU A 50 4.00 11.24 -2.12
N ASN A 51 4.36 11.98 -1.07
CA ASN A 51 3.79 11.75 0.26
C ASN A 51 2.33 12.20 0.42
N LEU A 52 1.72 12.90 -0.56
CA LEU A 52 0.28 13.14 -0.55
C LEU A 52 -0.51 11.84 -0.49
N LEU A 53 -0.03 10.78 -1.16
CA LEU A 53 -0.62 9.43 -1.06
C LEU A 53 -0.52 8.89 0.36
N VAL A 54 0.64 9.02 1.01
CA VAL A 54 0.85 8.57 2.40
C VAL A 54 -0.09 9.33 3.34
N PHE A 55 -0.16 10.66 3.21
CA PHE A 55 -1.02 11.51 4.06
C PHE A 55 -2.51 11.21 3.87
N LEU A 56 -2.92 10.77 2.69
CA LEU A 56 -4.30 10.39 2.41
C LEU A 56 -4.59 8.96 2.86
N PHE A 57 -3.77 7.99 2.42
CA PHE A 57 -4.10 6.57 2.56
C PHE A 57 -3.80 6.01 3.95
N VAL A 58 -2.77 6.50 4.65
CA VAL A 58 -2.46 6.00 6.00
C VAL A 58 -3.59 6.31 6.99
N PRO A 59 -4.09 7.56 7.11
CA PRO A 59 -5.24 7.84 7.97
C PRO A 59 -6.50 7.08 7.54
N LEU A 60 -6.78 7.01 6.23
CA LEU A 60 -7.92 6.26 5.70
C LEU A 60 -7.84 4.78 6.08
N PHE A 61 -6.67 4.16 5.93
CA PHE A 61 -6.43 2.77 6.29
C PHE A 61 -6.58 2.52 7.80
N LEU A 62 -6.06 3.42 8.63
CA LEU A 62 -6.23 3.34 10.10
C LEU A 62 -7.69 3.48 10.52
N VAL A 63 -8.44 4.35 9.85
CA VAL A 63 -9.90 4.49 10.07
C VAL A 63 -10.62 3.23 9.60
N ALA A 64 -10.35 2.74 8.41
CA ALA A 64 -10.95 1.51 7.86
C ALA A 64 -10.71 0.30 8.77
N ALA A 65 -9.52 0.15 9.34
CA ALA A 65 -9.16 -0.93 10.25
C ALA A 65 -9.99 -0.95 11.56
N ARG A 66 -10.74 0.12 11.87
CA ARG A 66 -11.70 0.16 12.99
C ARG A 66 -13.05 -0.49 12.63
N TYR A 67 -13.38 -0.54 11.35
CA TYR A 67 -14.66 -1.04 10.86
C TYR A 67 -14.58 -2.49 10.38
N PHE A 68 -13.46 -2.86 9.77
CA PHE A 68 -13.21 -4.23 9.34
C PHE A 68 -11.74 -4.60 9.49
N ARG A 69 -11.46 -5.89 9.58
CA ARG A 69 -10.09 -6.41 9.70
C ARG A 69 -9.73 -7.18 8.46
N LEU A 70 -8.55 -6.86 7.97
CA LEU A 70 -7.86 -7.67 6.97
C LEU A 70 -7.07 -8.80 7.65
N SER A 71 -6.60 -9.75 6.85
CA SER A 71 -5.68 -10.78 7.33
C SER A 71 -4.32 -10.19 7.73
N ASP A 72 -3.58 -10.92 8.55
CA ASP A 72 -2.22 -10.53 8.93
C ASP A 72 -1.31 -10.39 7.71
N VAL A 73 -1.50 -11.26 6.70
CA VAL A 73 -0.78 -11.20 5.42
C VAL A 73 -1.06 -9.88 4.73
N SER A 74 -2.32 -9.45 4.63
CA SER A 74 -2.69 -8.19 4.01
C SER A 74 -2.05 -6.98 4.68
N TYR A 75 -2.02 -6.94 6.01
CA TYR A 75 -1.30 -5.86 6.73
C TYR A 75 0.19 -5.85 6.41
N GLY A 76 0.83 -7.03 6.35
CA GLY A 76 2.23 -7.15 5.94
C GLY A 76 2.49 -6.66 4.52
N LEU A 77 1.64 -7.05 3.57
CA LEU A 77 1.76 -6.67 2.16
C LEU A 77 1.57 -5.15 1.96
N VAL A 78 0.57 -4.55 2.62
CA VAL A 78 0.36 -3.09 2.61
C VAL A 78 1.57 -2.36 3.18
N THR A 79 2.12 -2.84 4.30
CA THR A 79 3.30 -2.22 4.92
C THR A 79 4.53 -2.35 4.01
N LEU A 80 4.73 -3.51 3.38
CA LEU A 80 5.83 -3.71 2.43
C LEU A 80 5.73 -2.75 1.24
N PHE A 81 4.55 -2.62 0.66
CA PHE A 81 4.31 -1.65 -0.41
C PHE A 81 4.58 -0.22 0.05
N ALA A 82 4.05 0.19 1.22
CA ALA A 82 4.26 1.52 1.78
C ALA A 82 5.74 1.82 2.01
N VAL A 83 6.53 0.86 2.47
CA VAL A 83 8.00 0.99 2.62
C VAL A 83 8.68 1.21 1.26
N LEU A 84 8.32 0.41 0.24
CA LEU A 84 8.88 0.61 -1.11
C LEU A 84 8.55 2.01 -1.65
N HIS A 85 7.31 2.45 -1.50
CA HIS A 85 6.87 3.77 -1.94
C HIS A 85 7.66 4.90 -1.25
N VAL A 86 7.81 4.86 0.07
CA VAL A 86 8.52 5.93 0.82
C VAL A 86 10.02 5.95 0.52
N VAL A 87 10.64 4.80 0.26
CA VAL A 87 12.02 4.74 -0.25
C VAL A 87 12.11 5.41 -1.62
N GLY A 88 11.14 5.15 -2.50
CA GLY A 88 11.03 5.84 -3.79
C GLY A 88 10.96 7.35 -3.65
N SER A 89 10.07 7.84 -2.78
CA SER A 89 9.87 9.28 -2.58
C SER A 89 11.12 10.00 -2.06
N HIS A 90 11.95 9.35 -1.21
CA HIS A 90 13.20 9.92 -0.74
C HIS A 90 14.21 10.18 -1.87
N TYR A 91 14.28 9.25 -2.84
CA TYR A 91 15.23 9.26 -3.98
C TYR A 91 14.60 9.71 -5.29
N THR A 92 13.43 10.35 -5.28
CA THR A 92 12.66 10.74 -6.48
C THR A 92 12.39 9.59 -7.47
N TYR A 93 12.34 8.35 -6.98
CA TYR A 93 12.22 7.09 -7.74
C TYR A 93 13.34 6.86 -8.77
N ALA A 94 13.72 7.90 -9.52
CA ALA A 94 14.72 7.84 -10.57
C ALA A 94 16.13 7.56 -10.05
N ASP A 95 16.43 7.91 -8.80
CA ASP A 95 17.77 7.85 -8.22
C ASP A 95 17.92 6.80 -7.12
N VAL A 96 16.95 5.90 -6.96
CA VAL A 96 17.06 4.81 -5.99
C VAL A 96 18.24 3.88 -6.35
N PRO A 97 19.23 3.69 -5.46
CA PRO A 97 20.43 2.89 -5.75
C PRO A 97 20.14 1.46 -6.21
N PHE A 98 19.13 0.81 -5.61
CA PHE A 98 18.72 -0.53 -5.99
C PHE A 98 18.13 -0.58 -7.42
N GLY A 99 17.46 0.47 -7.86
CA GLY A 99 16.93 0.57 -9.21
C GLY A 99 18.00 0.55 -10.31
N PHE A 100 19.19 1.12 -10.05
CA PHE A 100 20.34 1.01 -10.95
C PHE A 100 20.92 -0.41 -10.97
N THR A 101 20.81 -1.16 -9.89
CA THR A 101 21.18 -2.58 -9.88
C THR A 101 20.23 -3.40 -10.76
N LEU A 102 18.92 -3.17 -10.65
CA LEU A 102 17.91 -3.79 -11.51
C LEU A 102 18.11 -3.40 -12.98
N GLN A 103 18.42 -2.13 -13.25
CA GLN A 103 18.74 -1.63 -14.59
C GLN A 103 19.84 -2.45 -15.24
N ARG A 104 20.96 -2.67 -14.52
CA ARG A 104 22.09 -3.46 -15.03
C ARG A 104 21.72 -4.92 -15.26
N TRP A 105 20.96 -5.54 -14.37
CA TRP A 105 20.56 -6.95 -14.48
C TRP A 105 19.61 -7.19 -15.66
N LEU A 106 18.74 -6.22 -15.94
CA LEU A 106 17.73 -6.33 -16.99
C LEU A 106 18.20 -5.75 -18.32
N GLY A 107 19.39 -5.12 -18.40
CA GLY A 107 19.87 -4.44 -19.59
C GLY A 107 18.99 -3.27 -20.00
N ALA A 108 18.37 -2.58 -19.04
CA ALA A 108 17.48 -1.45 -19.29
C ALA A 108 18.24 -0.13 -19.43
N ASP A 109 17.64 0.85 -20.12
CA ASP A 109 18.27 2.15 -20.40
C ASP A 109 18.16 3.16 -19.25
N ARG A 110 17.26 2.90 -18.28
CA ARG A 110 16.98 3.79 -17.14
C ARG A 110 16.79 3.02 -15.84
N ASN A 111 16.87 3.74 -14.72
CA ASN A 111 16.56 3.20 -13.39
C ASN A 111 15.20 2.50 -13.40
N MET A 112 15.15 1.30 -12.81
CA MET A 112 13.98 0.42 -12.86
C MET A 112 13.13 0.44 -11.59
N TYR A 113 13.47 1.31 -10.62
CA TYR A 113 12.79 1.30 -9.32
C TYR A 113 11.32 1.69 -9.42
N ASP A 114 11.02 2.71 -10.18
CA ASP A 114 9.66 3.17 -10.44
C ASP A 114 8.78 2.01 -10.96
N ARG A 115 9.23 1.32 -12.01
CA ARG A 115 8.52 0.14 -12.55
C ARG A 115 8.37 -0.99 -11.55
N LEU A 116 9.39 -1.19 -10.69
CA LEU A 116 9.29 -2.17 -9.59
C LEU A 116 8.17 -1.79 -8.63
N VAL A 117 8.05 -0.51 -8.24
CA VAL A 117 7.02 -0.06 -7.31
C VAL A 117 5.63 -0.16 -7.95
N HIS A 118 5.45 0.25 -9.20
CA HIS A 118 4.18 0.08 -9.93
C HIS A 118 3.78 -1.40 -10.06
N PHE A 119 4.72 -2.28 -10.41
CA PHE A 119 4.46 -3.72 -10.41
C PHE A 119 4.09 -4.25 -9.01
N SER A 120 4.81 -3.79 -7.98
CA SER A 120 4.56 -4.17 -6.58
C SER A 120 3.20 -3.67 -6.09
N PHE A 121 2.72 -2.51 -6.57
CA PHE A 121 1.38 -2.02 -6.28
C PHE A 121 0.32 -3.05 -6.67
N GLY A 122 0.32 -3.50 -7.92
CA GLY A 122 -0.61 -4.51 -8.39
C GLY A 122 -0.47 -5.85 -7.64
N LEU A 123 0.78 -6.32 -7.48
CA LEU A 123 1.06 -7.62 -6.88
C LEU A 123 0.74 -7.67 -5.37
N LEU A 124 1.22 -6.69 -4.61
CA LEU A 124 1.11 -6.69 -3.15
C LEU A 124 -0.28 -6.26 -2.68
N LEU A 125 -0.95 -5.33 -3.40
CA LEU A 125 -2.25 -4.84 -2.99
C LEU A 125 -3.43 -5.66 -3.51
N ALA A 126 -3.23 -6.57 -4.45
CA ALA A 126 -4.30 -7.44 -4.96
C ALA A 126 -4.99 -8.22 -3.84
N VAL A 127 -4.24 -8.76 -2.88
CA VAL A 127 -4.80 -9.54 -1.76
C VAL A 127 -5.58 -8.65 -0.78
N PRO A 128 -5.01 -7.56 -0.23
CA PRO A 128 -5.75 -6.64 0.65
C PRO A 128 -7.01 -6.07 0.00
N VAL A 129 -6.93 -5.66 -1.27
CA VAL A 129 -8.08 -5.12 -2.01
C VAL A 129 -9.16 -6.19 -2.19
N ARG A 130 -8.75 -7.42 -2.54
CA ARG A 130 -9.69 -8.56 -2.63
C ARG A 130 -10.39 -8.83 -1.30
N GLU A 131 -9.66 -8.85 -0.20
CA GLU A 131 -10.25 -9.04 1.13
C GLU A 131 -11.25 -7.92 1.47
N ALA A 132 -10.90 -6.66 1.16
CA ALA A 132 -11.80 -5.54 1.37
C ALA A 132 -13.11 -5.70 0.55
N PHE A 133 -13.04 -6.09 -0.72
CA PHE A 133 -14.21 -6.33 -1.56
C PHE A 133 -15.10 -7.46 -1.01
N ILE A 134 -14.50 -8.55 -0.54
CA ILE A 134 -15.26 -9.66 0.06
C ILE A 134 -15.98 -9.21 1.34
N VAL A 135 -15.28 -8.45 2.20
CA VAL A 135 -15.83 -8.03 3.50
C VAL A 135 -16.87 -6.92 3.35
N LEU A 136 -16.62 -5.94 2.49
CA LEU A 136 -17.46 -4.74 2.38
C LEU A 136 -18.64 -4.91 1.40
N ALA A 137 -18.44 -5.68 0.33
CA ALA A 137 -19.42 -5.81 -0.75
C ALA A 137 -19.92 -7.25 -1.00
N ASP A 138 -19.53 -8.21 -0.15
CA ASP A 138 -19.90 -9.66 -0.26
C ASP A 138 -19.65 -10.24 -1.65
N ILE A 139 -18.59 -9.80 -2.34
CA ILE A 139 -18.28 -10.23 -3.70
C ILE A 139 -17.71 -11.65 -3.68
N LYS A 140 -18.23 -12.52 -4.58
CA LYS A 140 -17.90 -13.95 -4.63
C LYS A 140 -17.50 -14.40 -6.03
N GLY A 141 -16.90 -15.59 -6.10
CA GLY A 141 -16.55 -16.24 -7.36
C GLY A 141 -15.54 -15.44 -8.19
N PHE A 142 -15.69 -15.47 -9.50
CA PHE A 142 -14.82 -14.78 -10.46
C PHE A 142 -14.62 -13.29 -10.14
N TRP A 143 -15.68 -12.57 -9.80
CA TRP A 143 -15.64 -11.14 -9.53
C TRP A 143 -14.76 -10.76 -8.33
N SER A 144 -14.60 -11.68 -7.36
CA SER A 144 -13.70 -11.44 -6.22
C SER A 144 -12.21 -11.43 -6.59
N TYR A 145 -11.85 -11.85 -7.78
CA TYR A 145 -10.50 -11.79 -8.33
C TYR A 145 -10.37 -10.69 -9.38
N TYR A 146 -11.35 -10.57 -10.26
CA TYR A 146 -11.33 -9.63 -11.37
C TYR A 146 -11.38 -8.17 -10.91
N LEU A 147 -12.35 -7.81 -10.03
CA LEU A 147 -12.52 -6.42 -9.59
C LEU A 147 -11.31 -5.85 -8.82
N PRO A 148 -10.65 -6.58 -7.90
CA PRO A 148 -9.43 -6.10 -7.28
C PRO A 148 -8.30 -5.83 -8.28
N LEU A 149 -8.15 -6.69 -9.28
CA LEU A 149 -7.15 -6.52 -10.33
C LEU A 149 -7.47 -5.30 -11.20
N ASP A 150 -8.71 -5.17 -11.65
CA ASP A 150 -9.18 -4.04 -12.45
C ASP A 150 -9.00 -2.71 -11.70
N LEU A 151 -9.37 -2.68 -10.42
CA LEU A 151 -9.21 -1.50 -9.57
C LEU A 151 -7.74 -1.11 -9.41
N THR A 152 -6.85 -2.07 -9.11
CA THR A 152 -5.43 -1.78 -8.94
C THR A 152 -4.79 -1.29 -10.23
N LEU A 153 -5.13 -1.87 -11.38
CA LEU A 153 -4.67 -1.41 -12.69
C LEU A 153 -5.19 -0.01 -13.01
N SER A 154 -6.46 0.25 -12.73
CA SER A 154 -7.08 1.57 -12.95
C SER A 154 -6.42 2.65 -12.11
N PHE A 155 -6.17 2.40 -10.82
CA PHE A 155 -5.47 3.36 -9.95
C PHE A 155 -4.03 3.59 -10.40
N SER A 156 -3.30 2.54 -10.80
CA SER A 156 -1.95 2.68 -11.33
C SER A 156 -1.93 3.55 -12.58
N ALA A 157 -2.85 3.33 -13.52
CA ALA A 157 -2.95 4.12 -14.75
C ALA A 157 -3.31 5.59 -14.48
N VAL A 158 -4.26 5.84 -13.57
CA VAL A 158 -4.63 7.22 -13.16
C VAL A 158 -3.45 7.92 -12.51
N TYR A 159 -2.71 7.24 -11.66
CA TYR A 159 -1.55 7.80 -10.99
C TYR A 159 -0.46 8.18 -11.98
N GLU A 160 -0.12 7.31 -12.94
CA GLU A 160 0.83 7.60 -14.02
C GLU A 160 0.42 8.83 -14.84
N ILE A 161 -0.89 8.98 -15.13
CA ILE A 161 -1.41 10.16 -15.85
C ILE A 161 -1.23 11.44 -15.00
N LEU A 162 -1.45 11.36 -13.68
CA LEU A 162 -1.27 12.51 -12.78
C LEU A 162 0.22 12.90 -12.67
N GLU A 163 1.12 11.94 -12.58
CA GLU A 163 2.57 12.19 -12.61
C GLU A 163 2.99 12.86 -13.91
N TRP A 164 2.53 12.34 -15.05
CA TRP A 164 2.80 12.94 -16.34
C TRP A 164 2.26 14.37 -16.48
N ALA A 165 1.10 14.67 -15.90
CA ALA A 165 0.49 16.00 -15.95
C ALA A 165 1.14 16.99 -14.97
N ALA A 166 1.88 16.53 -13.96
CA ALA A 166 2.55 17.35 -12.96
C ALA A 166 3.98 17.78 -13.38
N VAL A 167 4.53 17.21 -14.45
CA VAL A 167 5.85 17.51 -15.03
C VAL A 167 5.69 18.51 -16.16
#